data_a72daa62906fe0c1d355e00783f69177
#
_entry.id   a72daa62906fe0c1d355e00783f69177
#
_cell.length_a   1.000
_cell.length_b   1.000
_cell.length_c   1.000
_cell.angle_alpha   90.00
_cell.angle_beta   90.00
_cell.angle_gamma   90.00
#
_symmetry.space_group_name_H-M   'P 1'
#
loop_
_entity.id
_entity.type
_entity.pdbx_description
1 polymer ?
#
loop_
_entity_poly.entity_id
_entity_poly.type
_entity_poly.pdbx_seq_one_letter_code
_entity_poly.pdbx_strand_id
1 'polypeptide(L)'
;MKLSHFNFNLPEELLAEFPAENRDESRLMVVNRKTGTIEHKMFKDIIDYFDDGDVMVLNNTKVFTARLYGNKEKTGARIEVFLLRELNAEQRLWDVLVDPARKIRIGNKLYFGDDDSLVAEVIDNTTSRGRTLRFLYDGSYEEFREKLVELGETPIPKYINREVTPEDAERYQTIYAKEEGAVAAPTAGLHFSKHLLKRLEIKGINFAEVTLHVGLGTFNPVEVEDLSKHKMDSEEMIISQEACDIVNKAKTSKKKVCCIGTTSMRAMESSVSSQRTLNPYVGWTNKFIYPPYDFSIADCMVTNFHTPKSTLLMMVSAFCGHDLMKKAYAEAIEQKYKFYSYGDAMLIL
;
A
#
# COMPACT_ATOMS: atom_id res chain seq x y z
N MET A 1 21.57 -10.94 4.98
CA MET A 1 21.11 -10.17 6.17
C MET A 1 20.08 -10.97 6.94
N LYS A 2 19.95 -10.73 8.23
CA LYS A 2 19.00 -11.41 9.12
C LYS A 2 17.88 -10.45 9.51
N LEU A 3 16.72 -11.01 9.86
CA LEU A 3 15.56 -10.26 10.34
C LEU A 3 15.91 -9.36 11.53
N SER A 4 16.71 -9.86 12.47
CA SER A 4 17.16 -9.13 13.66
C SER A 4 17.88 -7.82 13.35
N HIS A 5 18.50 -7.69 12.17
CA HIS A 5 19.16 -6.44 11.76
C HIS A 5 18.18 -5.30 11.46
N PHE A 6 16.88 -5.60 11.28
CA PHE A 6 15.82 -4.64 10.99
C PHE A 6 14.93 -4.37 12.21
N ASN A 7 15.41 -4.69 13.39
CA ASN A 7 14.72 -4.41 14.64
C ASN A 7 15.20 -3.08 15.22
N PHE A 8 14.26 -2.30 15.74
CA PHE A 8 14.53 -1.10 16.53
C PHE A 8 13.35 -0.85 17.47
N ASN A 9 13.58 -0.04 18.50
CA ASN A 9 12.51 0.35 19.42
C ASN A 9 11.74 1.53 18.83
N LEU A 10 10.47 1.31 18.52
CA LEU A 10 9.56 2.34 18.04
C LEU A 10 8.59 2.70 19.16
N PRO A 11 8.65 3.93 19.71
CA PRO A 11 7.68 4.41 20.68
C PRO A 11 6.25 4.42 20.11
N GLU A 12 5.31 3.89 20.85
CA GLU A 12 3.91 3.74 20.39
C GLU A 12 3.26 5.10 20.10
N GLU A 13 3.62 6.15 20.84
CA GLU A 13 3.14 7.51 20.62
C GLU A 13 3.55 8.13 19.27
N LEU A 14 4.51 7.53 18.56
CA LEU A 14 4.91 7.95 17.23
C LEU A 14 4.07 7.31 16.11
N LEU A 15 3.21 6.34 16.43
CA LEU A 15 2.27 5.79 15.46
C LEU A 15 1.14 6.79 15.20
N ALA A 16 0.98 7.22 13.94
CA ALA A 16 -0.03 8.21 13.60
C ALA A 16 -1.42 7.59 13.48
N GLU A 17 -2.34 8.00 14.31
CA GLU A 17 -3.76 7.57 14.25
C GLU A 17 -4.59 8.42 13.29
N PHE A 18 -4.16 9.66 13.03
CA PHE A 18 -4.82 10.60 12.13
C PHE A 18 -3.83 11.15 11.11
N PRO A 19 -4.28 11.42 9.87
CA PRO A 19 -3.45 12.12 8.90
C PRO A 19 -3.24 13.59 9.30
N ALA A 20 -2.23 14.23 8.72
CA ALA A 20 -2.06 15.68 8.82
C ALA A 20 -3.32 16.41 8.30
N GLU A 21 -3.64 17.58 8.84
CA GLU A 21 -4.80 18.36 8.41
C GLU A 21 -4.82 18.59 6.89
N ASN A 22 -3.71 19.06 6.35
CA ASN A 22 -3.49 19.14 4.90
C ASN A 22 -2.49 18.07 4.48
N ARG A 23 -2.76 17.38 3.36
CA ARG A 23 -1.96 16.24 2.88
C ARG A 23 -0.48 16.56 2.75
N ASP A 24 -0.13 17.72 2.20
CA ASP A 24 1.24 18.12 1.89
C ASP A 24 1.94 18.92 3.01
N GLU A 25 1.34 18.95 4.19
CA GLU A 25 1.89 19.54 5.40
C GLU A 25 2.45 18.53 6.40
N SER A 26 2.49 17.24 6.06
CA SER A 26 3.30 16.27 6.77
C SER A 26 4.79 16.63 6.66
N ARG A 27 5.58 16.16 7.62
CA ARG A 27 7.03 16.37 7.58
C ARG A 27 7.67 15.50 6.50
N LEU A 28 8.73 16.00 5.92
CA LEU A 28 9.54 15.29 4.93
C LEU A 28 11.00 15.25 5.39
N MET A 29 11.52 14.04 5.60
CA MET A 29 12.94 13.82 5.79
C MET A 29 13.59 13.56 4.44
N VAL A 30 14.54 14.39 4.05
CA VAL A 30 15.29 14.22 2.80
C VAL A 30 16.63 13.57 3.12
N VAL A 31 16.84 12.38 2.59
CA VAL A 31 18.04 11.57 2.81
C VAL A 31 18.80 11.45 1.50
N ASN A 32 20.03 11.95 1.47
CA ASN A 32 20.89 11.87 0.30
C ASN A 32 21.86 10.68 0.45
N ARG A 33 21.70 9.67 -0.43
CA ARG A 33 22.51 8.44 -0.40
C ARG A 33 23.98 8.66 -0.72
N LYS A 34 24.30 9.68 -1.53
CA LYS A 34 25.69 9.96 -1.95
C LYS A 34 26.49 10.69 -0.88
N THR A 35 25.84 11.61 -0.17
CA THR A 35 26.51 12.44 0.85
C THR A 35 26.27 11.96 2.26
N GLY A 36 25.24 11.11 2.48
CA GLY A 36 24.80 10.68 3.80
C GLY A 36 24.13 11.80 4.62
N THR A 37 23.75 12.90 3.98
CA THR A 37 23.10 14.03 4.65
C THR A 37 21.62 13.80 4.84
N ILE A 38 21.08 14.40 5.92
CA ILE A 38 19.67 14.36 6.27
C ILE A 38 19.20 15.81 6.44
N GLU A 39 18.10 16.16 5.77
CA GLU A 39 17.44 17.44 5.89
C GLU A 39 15.99 17.25 6.36
N HIS A 40 15.44 18.26 7.04
CA HIS A 40 14.07 18.27 7.53
C HIS A 40 13.28 19.35 6.82
N LYS A 41 12.20 18.95 6.15
CA LYS A 41 11.33 19.79 5.33
C LYS A 41 9.85 19.50 5.63
N MET A 42 8.97 20.21 4.97
CA MET A 42 7.57 19.86 4.81
C MET A 42 7.36 19.16 3.47
N PHE A 43 6.37 18.29 3.36
CA PHE A 43 6.16 17.52 2.12
C PHE A 43 5.96 18.42 0.89
N LYS A 44 5.29 19.56 1.04
CA LYS A 44 5.11 20.55 -0.04
C LYS A 44 6.41 21.07 -0.62
N ASP A 45 7.52 20.99 0.10
CA ASP A 45 8.85 21.42 -0.34
C ASP A 45 9.51 20.39 -1.28
N ILE A 46 8.89 19.24 -1.50
CA ILE A 46 9.43 18.18 -2.40
C ILE A 46 9.72 18.72 -3.80
N ILE A 47 8.96 19.71 -4.25
CA ILE A 47 9.11 20.35 -5.56
C ILE A 47 10.51 20.92 -5.76
N ASP A 48 11.21 21.29 -4.71
CA ASP A 48 12.56 21.90 -4.78
C ASP A 48 13.64 20.89 -5.19
N TYR A 49 13.34 19.59 -5.13
CA TYR A 49 14.27 18.49 -5.45
C TYR A 49 14.13 17.93 -6.86
N PHE A 50 13.18 18.44 -7.63
CA PHE A 50 12.87 17.96 -8.99
C PHE A 50 12.88 19.10 -10.01
N ASP A 51 13.25 18.74 -11.23
CA ASP A 51 13.39 19.66 -12.36
C ASP A 51 12.51 19.22 -13.54
N ASP A 52 12.35 20.13 -14.51
CA ASP A 52 11.64 19.87 -15.76
C ASP A 52 12.14 18.57 -16.44
N GLY A 53 11.22 17.72 -16.81
CA GLY A 53 11.46 16.42 -17.44
C GLY A 53 11.68 15.26 -16.46
N ASP A 54 11.84 15.51 -15.16
CA ASP A 54 11.84 14.42 -14.17
C ASP A 54 10.49 13.72 -14.14
N VAL A 55 10.47 12.46 -13.69
CA VAL A 55 9.28 11.62 -13.64
C VAL A 55 9.00 11.14 -12.22
N MET A 56 7.76 11.24 -11.81
CA MET A 56 7.23 10.58 -10.62
C MET A 56 6.34 9.41 -11.03
N VAL A 57 6.61 8.23 -10.50
CA VAL A 57 5.81 7.01 -10.75
C VAL A 57 4.83 6.84 -9.62
N LEU A 58 3.54 6.88 -9.95
CA LEU A 58 2.42 6.83 -9.02
C LEU A 58 1.72 5.47 -9.11
N ASN A 59 1.31 4.92 -7.98
CA ASN A 59 0.41 3.77 -7.93
C ASN A 59 -1.03 4.28 -7.87
N ASN A 60 -1.80 4.09 -8.94
CA ASN A 60 -3.17 4.59 -9.09
C ASN A 60 -4.24 3.63 -8.56
N THR A 61 -3.84 2.62 -7.81
CA THR A 61 -4.81 1.68 -7.20
C THR A 61 -5.78 2.42 -6.29
N LYS A 62 -7.02 1.92 -6.27
CA LYS A 62 -8.10 2.45 -5.45
C LYS A 62 -8.52 1.44 -4.39
N VAL A 63 -8.56 1.90 -3.15
CA VAL A 63 -9.06 1.12 -2.01
C VAL A 63 -10.57 1.02 -2.08
N PHE A 64 -11.11 -0.18 -1.87
CA PHE A 64 -12.55 -0.38 -1.73
C PHE A 64 -12.92 -0.67 -0.26
N THR A 65 -14.22 -0.58 0.07
CA THR A 65 -14.74 -0.78 1.43
C THR A 65 -14.74 -2.26 1.79
N ALA A 66 -13.57 -2.79 2.11
CA ALA A 66 -13.30 -4.23 2.21
C ALA A 66 -13.75 -4.86 3.53
N ARG A 67 -14.08 -4.10 4.56
CA ARG A 67 -14.43 -4.63 5.89
C ARG A 67 -15.93 -4.63 6.10
N LEU A 68 -16.50 -5.83 6.29
CA LEU A 68 -17.91 -6.04 6.55
C LEU A 68 -18.11 -6.57 7.98
N TYR A 69 -19.12 -6.05 8.67
CA TYR A 69 -19.58 -6.60 9.93
C TYR A 69 -20.96 -7.22 9.76
N GLY A 70 -21.14 -8.37 10.38
CA GLY A 70 -22.39 -9.10 10.29
C GLY A 70 -22.57 -10.07 11.44
N ASN A 71 -23.54 -10.98 11.26
CA ASN A 71 -23.89 -11.96 12.27
C ASN A 71 -23.94 -13.36 11.65
N LYS A 72 -23.51 -14.33 12.43
CA LYS A 72 -23.60 -15.75 12.07
C LYS A 72 -25.02 -16.25 12.22
N GLU A 73 -25.51 -17.00 11.23
CA GLU A 73 -26.76 -17.75 11.31
C GLU A 73 -26.88 -18.56 12.60
N LYS A 74 -28.07 -18.73 13.11
CA LYS A 74 -28.46 -19.52 14.30
C LYS A 74 -27.97 -18.99 15.64
N THR A 75 -26.78 -18.43 15.71
CA THR A 75 -26.21 -17.97 17.00
C THR A 75 -26.31 -16.46 17.19
N GLY A 76 -26.49 -15.69 16.09
CA GLY A 76 -26.44 -14.23 16.11
C GLY A 76 -25.07 -13.66 16.52
N ALA A 77 -24.05 -14.51 16.59
CA ALA A 77 -22.71 -14.06 16.99
C ALA A 77 -22.14 -13.06 15.99
N ARG A 78 -21.67 -11.92 16.46
CA ARG A 78 -21.02 -10.90 15.64
C ARG A 78 -19.78 -11.47 14.98
N ILE A 79 -19.60 -11.16 13.69
CA ILE A 79 -18.45 -11.59 12.87
C ILE A 79 -17.94 -10.41 12.05
N GLU A 80 -16.65 -10.45 11.73
CA GLU A 80 -15.98 -9.59 10.76
C GLU A 80 -15.60 -10.41 9.53
N VAL A 81 -15.88 -9.88 8.35
CA VAL A 81 -15.39 -10.40 7.07
C VAL A 81 -14.57 -9.31 6.40
N PHE A 82 -13.34 -9.65 6.05
CA PHE A 82 -12.46 -8.77 5.32
C PHE A 82 -12.27 -9.31 3.89
N LEU A 83 -12.80 -8.59 2.92
CA LEU A 83 -12.72 -8.95 1.51
C LEU A 83 -11.28 -8.77 1.01
N LEU A 84 -10.72 -9.80 0.38
CA LEU A 84 -9.36 -9.76 -0.17
C LEU A 84 -9.39 -9.62 -1.69
N ARG A 85 -10.12 -10.53 -2.35
CA ARG A 85 -10.13 -10.64 -3.79
C ARG A 85 -11.39 -11.31 -4.30
N GLU A 86 -11.94 -10.81 -5.39
CA GLU A 86 -12.98 -11.50 -6.14
C GLU A 86 -12.38 -12.66 -6.95
N LEU A 87 -12.89 -13.86 -6.74
CA LEU A 87 -12.44 -15.06 -7.44
C LEU A 87 -13.27 -15.33 -8.71
N ASN A 88 -14.57 -15.04 -8.66
CA ASN A 88 -15.49 -15.23 -9.77
C ASN A 88 -16.68 -14.28 -9.62
N ALA A 89 -16.86 -13.37 -10.59
CA ALA A 89 -17.92 -12.37 -10.57
C ALA A 89 -19.31 -12.98 -10.79
N GLU A 90 -19.46 -13.93 -11.72
CA GLU A 90 -20.76 -14.57 -12.03
C GLU A 90 -21.30 -15.35 -10.83
N GLN A 91 -20.41 -16.06 -10.11
CA GLN A 91 -20.76 -16.83 -8.94
C GLN A 91 -20.68 -16.04 -7.65
N ARG A 92 -20.22 -14.78 -7.70
CA ARG A 92 -20.00 -13.89 -6.55
C ARG A 92 -19.14 -14.56 -5.47
N LEU A 93 -18.06 -15.22 -5.92
CA LEU A 93 -17.10 -15.88 -5.06
C LEU A 93 -15.97 -14.91 -4.67
N TRP A 94 -15.69 -14.88 -3.39
CA TRP A 94 -14.65 -14.01 -2.82
C TRP A 94 -13.72 -14.78 -1.89
N ASP A 95 -12.43 -14.49 -2.00
CA ASP A 95 -11.44 -14.84 -0.99
C ASP A 95 -11.47 -13.78 0.11
N VAL A 96 -11.58 -14.23 1.36
CA VAL A 96 -11.78 -13.33 2.51
C VAL A 96 -11.01 -13.82 3.74
N LEU A 97 -10.75 -12.90 4.66
CA LEU A 97 -10.42 -13.23 6.05
C LEU A 97 -11.66 -13.08 6.92
N VAL A 98 -11.76 -13.90 7.96
CA VAL A 98 -12.87 -13.88 8.90
C VAL A 98 -12.39 -13.83 10.36
N ASP A 99 -13.18 -13.18 11.21
CA ASP A 99 -12.96 -13.12 12.64
C ASP A 99 -14.31 -13.20 13.40
N PRO A 100 -14.45 -14.08 14.41
CA PRO A 100 -13.52 -15.10 14.89
C PRO A 100 -13.50 -16.37 14.01
N ALA A 101 -12.35 -16.70 13.45
CA ALA A 101 -12.22 -17.79 12.46
C ALA A 101 -12.67 -19.16 12.97
N ARG A 102 -12.48 -19.46 14.26
CA ARG A 102 -12.86 -20.76 14.87
C ARG A 102 -14.38 -21.03 14.84
N LYS A 103 -15.17 -19.95 14.77
CA LYS A 103 -16.65 -20.04 14.78
C LYS A 103 -17.26 -20.06 13.38
N ILE A 104 -16.48 -19.77 12.36
CA ILE A 104 -16.96 -19.64 10.97
C ILE A 104 -16.46 -20.84 10.16
N ARG A 105 -17.37 -21.75 9.82
CA ARG A 105 -17.08 -23.05 9.19
C ARG A 105 -17.80 -23.16 7.86
N ILE A 106 -17.33 -24.06 6.99
CA ILE A 106 -17.98 -24.41 5.71
C ILE A 106 -19.46 -24.71 5.96
N GLY A 107 -20.33 -24.19 5.11
CA GLY A 107 -21.78 -24.31 5.16
C GLY A 107 -22.47 -23.29 6.08
N ASN A 108 -21.72 -22.50 6.87
CA ASN A 108 -22.35 -21.44 7.64
C ASN A 108 -22.83 -20.31 6.73
N LYS A 109 -23.98 -19.72 7.07
CA LYS A 109 -24.44 -18.47 6.48
C LYS A 109 -24.12 -17.30 7.39
N LEU A 110 -23.73 -16.20 6.75
CA LEU A 110 -23.34 -14.94 7.38
C LEU A 110 -24.28 -13.86 6.85
N TYR A 111 -24.83 -13.07 7.74
CA TYR A 111 -25.82 -12.04 7.44
C TYR A 111 -25.25 -10.65 7.71
N PHE A 112 -25.45 -9.76 6.77
CA PHE A 112 -24.92 -8.39 6.80
C PHE A 112 -26.06 -7.38 6.58
N GLY A 113 -25.92 -6.20 7.21
CA GLY A 113 -26.93 -5.18 7.23
C GLY A 113 -27.97 -5.40 8.33
N ASP A 114 -28.63 -4.32 8.76
CA ASP A 114 -29.64 -4.38 9.83
C ASP A 114 -30.87 -5.19 9.45
N ASP A 115 -31.11 -5.30 8.13
CA ASP A 115 -32.25 -6.00 7.53
C ASP A 115 -31.86 -7.33 6.87
N ASP A 116 -30.65 -7.85 7.14
CA ASP A 116 -30.09 -9.03 6.50
C ASP A 116 -30.11 -8.96 4.96
N SER A 117 -29.94 -7.75 4.42
CA SER A 117 -30.03 -7.48 2.98
C SER A 117 -28.92 -8.11 2.15
N LEU A 118 -27.86 -8.57 2.77
CA LEU A 118 -26.77 -9.29 2.14
C LEU A 118 -26.43 -10.56 2.94
N VAL A 119 -26.39 -11.68 2.23
CA VAL A 119 -26.08 -12.99 2.82
C VAL A 119 -24.89 -13.61 2.09
N ALA A 120 -24.01 -14.26 2.83
CA ALA A 120 -22.94 -15.06 2.27
C ALA A 120 -22.92 -16.46 2.86
N GLU A 121 -22.51 -17.45 2.06
CA GLU A 121 -22.28 -18.82 2.47
C GLU A 121 -20.78 -19.12 2.44
N VAL A 122 -20.30 -19.77 3.48
CA VAL A 122 -18.91 -20.24 3.55
C VAL A 122 -18.76 -21.50 2.71
N ILE A 123 -17.98 -21.43 1.64
CA ILE A 123 -17.81 -22.53 0.67
C ILE A 123 -16.56 -23.36 0.98
N ASP A 124 -15.47 -22.70 1.39
CA ASP A 124 -14.19 -23.36 1.61
C ASP A 124 -13.35 -22.66 2.68
N ASN A 125 -12.36 -23.36 3.21
CA ASN A 125 -11.31 -22.86 4.10
C ASN A 125 -10.02 -22.75 3.30
N THR A 126 -9.43 -21.55 3.21
CA THR A 126 -8.19 -21.32 2.46
C THR A 126 -6.96 -21.29 3.36
N THR A 127 -7.08 -20.65 4.53
CA THR A 127 -6.03 -20.58 5.56
C THR A 127 -6.66 -20.68 6.95
N SER A 128 -5.86 -20.55 8.00
CA SER A 128 -6.38 -20.54 9.39
C SER A 128 -7.48 -19.51 9.64
N ARG A 129 -7.39 -18.33 8.98
CA ARG A 129 -8.39 -17.26 9.00
C ARG A 129 -9.06 -17.02 7.65
N GLY A 130 -8.57 -17.64 6.59
CA GLY A 130 -9.07 -17.46 5.23
C GLY A 130 -10.29 -18.34 4.95
N ARG A 131 -11.22 -17.80 4.19
CA ARG A 131 -12.42 -18.50 3.69
C ARG A 131 -12.69 -18.10 2.25
N THR A 132 -13.36 -18.97 1.52
CA THR A 132 -14.06 -18.61 0.29
C THR A 132 -15.53 -18.40 0.62
N LEU A 133 -16.07 -17.24 0.30
CA LEU A 133 -17.50 -16.94 0.44
C LEU A 133 -18.18 -16.88 -0.91
N ARG A 134 -19.41 -17.37 -0.96
CA ARG A 134 -20.36 -17.09 -2.02
C ARG A 134 -21.41 -16.12 -1.50
N PHE A 135 -21.53 -14.95 -2.11
CA PHE A 135 -22.61 -14.04 -1.78
C PHE A 135 -23.90 -14.45 -2.50
N LEU A 136 -24.98 -14.55 -1.72
CA LEU A 136 -26.31 -14.86 -2.17
C LEU A 136 -27.10 -13.55 -2.25
N TYR A 137 -27.28 -13.04 -3.44
CA TYR A 137 -27.92 -11.75 -3.68
C TYR A 137 -28.79 -11.80 -4.93
N ASP A 138 -30.08 -11.44 -4.78
CA ASP A 138 -31.04 -11.36 -5.88
C ASP A 138 -30.96 -9.97 -6.52
N GLY A 139 -30.19 -9.82 -7.57
CA GLY A 139 -30.00 -8.56 -8.26
C GLY A 139 -28.86 -8.65 -9.27
N SER A 140 -28.64 -7.57 -9.99
CA SER A 140 -27.52 -7.46 -10.92
C SER A 140 -26.18 -7.48 -10.17
N TYR A 141 -25.09 -7.64 -10.92
CA TYR A 141 -23.76 -7.55 -10.36
C TYR A 141 -23.47 -6.14 -9.83
N GLU A 142 -23.94 -5.12 -10.53
CA GLU A 142 -23.80 -3.71 -10.17
C GLU A 142 -24.50 -3.42 -8.84
N GLU A 143 -25.74 -3.86 -8.67
CA GLU A 143 -26.49 -3.71 -7.42
C GLU A 143 -25.82 -4.45 -6.25
N PHE A 144 -25.26 -5.64 -6.51
CA PHE A 144 -24.47 -6.36 -5.52
C PHE A 144 -23.22 -5.56 -5.10
N ARG A 145 -22.50 -4.97 -6.06
CA ARG A 145 -21.32 -4.13 -5.78
C ARG A 145 -21.68 -2.88 -4.97
N GLU A 146 -22.80 -2.24 -5.31
CA GLU A 146 -23.33 -1.10 -4.55
C GLU A 146 -23.67 -1.50 -3.11
N LYS A 147 -24.26 -2.67 -2.91
CA LYS A 147 -24.56 -3.19 -1.58
C LYS A 147 -23.28 -3.47 -0.76
N LEU A 148 -22.23 -3.99 -1.38
CA LEU A 148 -20.92 -4.15 -0.71
C LEU A 148 -20.33 -2.79 -0.29
N VAL A 149 -20.46 -1.77 -1.11
CA VAL A 149 -20.00 -0.41 -0.79
C VAL A 149 -20.81 0.20 0.35
N GLU A 150 -22.15 0.01 0.32
CA GLU A 150 -23.06 0.51 1.35
C GLU A 150 -22.76 -0.08 2.73
N LEU A 151 -22.53 -1.39 2.81
CA LEU A 151 -22.33 -2.12 4.06
C LEU A 151 -20.87 -2.18 4.52
N GLY A 152 -19.92 -1.96 3.61
CA GLY A 152 -18.51 -2.04 3.88
C GLY A 152 -17.93 -0.77 4.50
N GLU A 153 -16.89 -0.95 5.30
CA GLU A 153 -16.12 0.15 5.87
C GLU A 153 -14.75 0.26 5.22
N THR A 154 -14.20 1.49 5.21
CA THR A 154 -12.83 1.75 4.79
C THR A 154 -11.86 0.91 5.63
N PRO A 155 -10.98 0.12 5.00
CA PRO A 155 -10.13 -0.83 5.69
C PRO A 155 -8.87 -0.16 6.28
N ILE A 156 -9.05 0.84 7.15
CA ILE A 156 -7.90 1.46 7.83
C ILE A 156 -7.12 0.41 8.62
N PRO A 157 -5.79 0.53 8.73
CA PRO A 157 -4.97 -0.44 9.42
C PRO A 157 -5.36 -0.62 10.89
N LYS A 158 -5.28 -1.86 11.39
CA LYS A 158 -5.69 -2.20 12.77
C LYS A 158 -4.86 -1.54 13.88
N TYR A 159 -3.65 -1.03 13.58
CA TYR A 159 -2.87 -0.28 14.57
C TYR A 159 -3.52 1.07 14.90
N ILE A 160 -4.36 1.59 14.01
CA ILE A 160 -5.17 2.78 14.26
C ILE A 160 -6.30 2.38 15.21
N ASN A 161 -6.07 2.64 16.49
CA ASN A 161 -6.95 2.20 17.58
C ASN A 161 -8.10 3.20 17.80
N ARG A 162 -8.87 3.46 16.76
CA ARG A 162 -10.08 4.28 16.79
C ARG A 162 -11.11 3.76 15.80
N GLU A 163 -12.33 4.21 15.94
CA GLU A 163 -13.39 3.94 14.96
C GLU A 163 -13.09 4.61 13.62
N VAL A 164 -13.55 3.96 12.54
CA VAL A 164 -13.51 4.52 11.20
C VAL A 164 -14.46 5.70 11.11
N THR A 165 -13.98 6.82 10.60
CA THR A 165 -14.81 8.00 10.38
C THR A 165 -15.19 8.12 8.89
N PRO A 166 -16.27 8.84 8.53
CA PRO A 166 -16.61 9.08 7.13
C PRO A 166 -15.48 9.74 6.34
N GLU A 167 -14.64 10.54 6.99
CA GLU A 167 -13.48 11.19 6.38
C GLU A 167 -12.40 10.20 5.96
N ASP A 168 -12.29 9.05 6.59
CA ASP A 168 -11.32 8.03 6.24
C ASP A 168 -11.53 7.49 4.82
N ALA A 169 -12.75 7.49 4.31
CA ALA A 169 -13.05 7.07 2.95
C ALA A 169 -12.31 7.94 1.91
N GLU A 170 -12.17 9.24 2.19
CA GLU A 170 -11.41 10.17 1.35
C GLU A 170 -9.92 10.21 1.74
N ARG A 171 -9.62 10.23 3.03
CA ARG A 171 -8.25 10.44 3.52
C ARG A 171 -7.37 9.19 3.38
N TYR A 172 -7.92 7.99 3.45
CA TYR A 172 -7.22 6.72 3.19
C TYR A 172 -7.30 6.33 1.71
N GLN A 173 -7.19 7.33 0.84
CA GLN A 173 -7.23 7.22 -0.61
C GLN A 173 -6.31 8.28 -1.21
N THR A 174 -5.52 7.93 -2.24
CA THR A 174 -4.75 8.94 -2.97
C THR A 174 -5.70 9.79 -3.82
N ILE A 175 -5.31 11.02 -4.10
CA ILE A 175 -6.12 11.93 -4.95
C ILE A 175 -6.13 11.49 -6.43
N TYR A 176 -5.26 10.55 -6.82
CA TYR A 176 -5.16 10.00 -8.16
C TYR A 176 -5.58 8.52 -8.24
N ALA A 177 -6.27 8.02 -7.23
CA ALA A 177 -6.80 6.66 -7.23
C ALA A 177 -7.85 6.46 -8.34
N LYS A 178 -7.69 5.40 -9.14
CA LYS A 178 -8.56 5.09 -10.30
C LYS A 178 -9.00 3.63 -10.32
N GLU A 179 -8.03 2.72 -10.25
CA GLU A 179 -8.21 1.29 -10.49
C GLU A 179 -8.56 0.58 -9.17
N GLU A 180 -9.82 0.21 -8.98
CA GLU A 180 -10.29 -0.46 -7.77
C GLU A 180 -9.73 -1.88 -7.64
N GLY A 181 -9.32 -2.27 -6.45
CA GLY A 181 -8.81 -3.61 -6.16
C GLY A 181 -7.89 -3.70 -4.93
N ALA A 182 -7.52 -2.58 -4.33
CA ALA A 182 -6.68 -2.57 -3.14
C ALA A 182 -7.48 -2.65 -1.85
N VAL A 183 -6.93 -3.33 -0.86
CA VAL A 183 -7.43 -3.36 0.52
C VAL A 183 -6.58 -2.49 1.46
N ALA A 184 -5.53 -1.88 0.93
CA ALA A 184 -4.71 -0.91 1.63
C ALA A 184 -4.23 0.18 0.66
N ALA A 185 -4.14 1.41 1.14
CA ALA A 185 -3.69 2.53 0.33
C ALA A 185 -2.17 2.49 0.09
N PRO A 186 -1.69 2.94 -1.08
CA PRO A 186 -0.28 3.24 -1.31
C PRO A 186 0.09 4.53 -0.57
N THR A 187 0.44 4.41 0.70
CA THR A 187 0.38 5.50 1.69
C THR A 187 1.32 6.67 1.43
N ALA A 188 2.44 6.46 0.73
CA ALA A 188 3.30 7.57 0.32
C ALA A 188 2.59 8.56 -0.62
N GLY A 189 1.62 8.08 -1.39
CA GLY A 189 0.79 8.93 -2.25
C GLY A 189 -0.21 9.80 -1.49
N LEU A 190 -0.52 9.46 -0.24
CA LEU A 190 -1.47 10.24 0.57
C LEU A 190 -0.98 11.66 0.88
N HIS A 191 0.32 11.90 0.80
CA HIS A 191 0.93 13.20 1.04
C HIS A 191 0.73 14.21 -0.09
N PHE A 192 0.31 13.76 -1.27
CA PHE A 192 0.09 14.65 -2.40
C PHE A 192 -1.28 15.32 -2.32
N SER A 193 -1.29 16.65 -2.31
CA SER A 193 -2.49 17.46 -2.52
C SER A 193 -2.69 17.72 -4.03
N LYS A 194 -3.93 18.05 -4.43
CA LYS A 194 -4.21 18.48 -5.81
C LYS A 194 -3.38 19.70 -6.18
N HIS A 195 -3.20 20.62 -5.24
CA HIS A 195 -2.40 21.81 -5.42
C HIS A 195 -0.93 21.49 -5.68
N LEU A 196 -0.33 20.60 -4.87
CA LEU A 196 1.07 20.20 -5.05
C LEU A 196 1.28 19.47 -6.39
N LEU A 197 0.40 18.56 -6.77
CA LEU A 197 0.49 17.88 -8.07
C LEU A 197 0.42 18.88 -9.22
N LYS A 198 -0.45 19.87 -9.14
CA LYS A 198 -0.56 20.92 -10.16
C LYS A 198 0.70 21.77 -10.26
N ARG A 199 1.30 22.13 -9.14
CA ARG A 199 2.58 22.86 -9.12
C ARG A 199 3.72 22.04 -9.73
N LEU A 200 3.79 20.74 -9.44
CA LEU A 200 4.76 19.82 -10.04
C LEU A 200 4.58 19.72 -11.56
N GLU A 201 3.33 19.57 -12.01
CA GLU A 201 3.00 19.55 -13.45
C GLU A 201 3.43 20.84 -14.15
N ILE A 202 3.13 22.00 -13.57
CA ILE A 202 3.54 23.32 -14.11
C ILE A 202 5.06 23.45 -14.17
N LYS A 203 5.78 22.88 -13.21
CA LYS A 203 7.25 22.85 -13.23
C LYS A 203 7.83 21.95 -14.32
N GLY A 204 7.00 21.10 -14.93
CA GLY A 204 7.43 20.19 -16.00
C GLY A 204 7.74 18.77 -15.54
N ILE A 205 7.35 18.38 -14.32
CA ILE A 205 7.45 17.01 -13.86
C ILE A 205 6.38 16.16 -14.56
N ASN A 206 6.78 15.04 -15.12
CA ASN A 206 5.88 14.08 -15.74
C ASN A 206 5.45 13.02 -14.73
N PHE A 207 4.23 12.52 -14.89
CA PHE A 207 3.69 11.46 -14.05
C PHE A 207 3.46 10.20 -14.88
N ALA A 208 4.00 9.07 -14.42
CA ALA A 208 3.72 7.75 -14.97
C ALA A 208 2.88 6.97 -13.95
N GLU A 209 1.76 6.42 -14.38
CA GLU A 209 0.87 5.65 -13.53
C GLU A 209 1.10 4.15 -13.72
N VAL A 210 1.31 3.45 -12.62
CA VAL A 210 1.29 2.00 -12.53
C VAL A 210 0.14 1.59 -11.62
N THR A 211 -0.33 0.35 -11.75
CA THR A 211 -1.32 -0.23 -10.84
C THR A 211 -0.70 -1.40 -10.11
N LEU A 212 -0.72 -1.37 -8.79
CA LEU A 212 -0.44 -2.53 -7.95
C LEU A 212 -1.49 -2.55 -6.85
N HIS A 213 -2.34 -3.59 -6.85
CA HIS A 213 -3.39 -3.75 -5.86
C HIS A 213 -2.81 -4.27 -4.55
N VAL A 214 -2.70 -3.36 -3.58
CA VAL A 214 -2.05 -3.65 -2.30
C VAL A 214 -2.93 -4.57 -1.47
N GLY A 215 -2.38 -5.73 -1.10
CA GLY A 215 -3.00 -6.69 -0.21
C GLY A 215 -2.55 -6.54 1.24
N LEU A 216 -3.15 -7.32 2.14
CA LEU A 216 -2.80 -7.30 3.56
C LEU A 216 -1.40 -7.86 3.86
N GLY A 217 -0.91 -8.77 3.03
CA GLY A 217 0.38 -9.44 3.23
C GLY A 217 1.56 -8.49 3.30
N THR A 218 1.45 -7.34 2.64
CA THR A 218 2.48 -6.29 2.67
C THR A 218 2.72 -5.73 4.08
N PHE A 219 1.73 -5.80 4.97
CA PHE A 219 1.81 -5.30 6.34
C PHE A 219 2.12 -6.38 7.37
N ASN A 220 2.15 -7.65 6.97
CA ASN A 220 2.49 -8.74 7.87
C ASN A 220 3.99 -8.68 8.23
N PRO A 221 4.35 -8.85 9.51
CA PRO A 221 5.75 -8.90 9.89
C PRO A 221 6.40 -10.15 9.30
N VAL A 222 7.69 -10.03 8.98
CA VAL A 222 8.52 -11.19 8.63
C VAL A 222 8.78 -11.99 9.89
N GLU A 223 8.52 -13.29 9.84
CA GLU A 223 8.64 -14.20 10.99
C GLU A 223 9.90 -15.08 10.95
N VAL A 224 10.57 -15.13 9.79
CA VAL A 224 11.74 -15.98 9.58
C VAL A 224 13.03 -15.16 9.71
N GLU A 225 14.02 -15.66 10.47
CA GLU A 225 15.29 -14.96 10.67
C GLU A 225 16.13 -14.89 9.38
N ASP A 226 16.09 -15.94 8.57
CA ASP A 226 16.72 -15.96 7.25
C ASP A 226 15.75 -15.39 6.21
N LEU A 227 16.00 -14.16 5.76
CA LEU A 227 15.12 -13.45 4.83
C LEU A 227 14.89 -14.17 3.50
N SER A 228 15.84 -15.01 3.06
CA SER A 228 15.69 -15.79 1.84
C SER A 228 14.54 -16.83 1.90
N LYS A 229 14.09 -17.14 3.10
CA LYS A 229 12.99 -18.08 3.36
C LYS A 229 11.62 -17.41 3.47
N HIS A 230 11.59 -16.08 3.53
CA HIS A 230 10.33 -15.34 3.53
C HIS A 230 9.66 -15.40 2.15
N LYS A 231 8.37 -15.67 2.16
CA LYS A 231 7.53 -15.67 0.95
C LYS A 231 6.60 -14.48 0.99
N MET A 232 6.73 -13.59 0.01
CA MET A 232 5.79 -12.50 -0.21
C MET A 232 4.49 -13.04 -0.78
N ASP A 233 3.37 -12.49 -0.33
CA ASP A 233 2.08 -12.70 -0.99
C ASP A 233 2.10 -12.09 -2.39
N SER A 234 1.39 -12.75 -3.31
CA SER A 234 1.25 -12.25 -4.67
C SER A 234 0.21 -11.14 -4.73
N GLU A 235 0.55 -10.08 -5.43
CA GLU A 235 -0.34 -8.94 -5.70
C GLU A 235 -0.44 -8.69 -7.20
N GLU A 236 -1.63 -8.35 -7.65
CA GLU A 236 -1.89 -8.04 -9.06
C GLU A 236 -1.29 -6.69 -9.42
N MET A 237 -0.63 -6.63 -10.58
CA MET A 237 -0.05 -5.39 -11.08
C MET A 237 -0.25 -5.22 -12.59
N ILE A 238 -0.35 -3.96 -12.99
CA ILE A 238 -0.49 -3.56 -14.39
C ILE A 238 0.45 -2.39 -14.65
N ILE A 239 1.24 -2.50 -15.71
CA ILE A 239 2.07 -1.41 -16.24
C ILE A 239 1.74 -1.26 -17.71
N SER A 240 1.24 -0.09 -18.09
CA SER A 240 0.89 0.21 -19.48
C SER A 240 2.10 0.56 -20.33
N GLN A 241 1.96 0.46 -21.65
CA GLN A 241 2.99 0.93 -22.59
C GLN A 241 3.26 2.43 -22.40
N GLU A 242 2.23 3.24 -22.17
CA GLU A 242 2.36 4.69 -21.91
C GLU A 242 3.28 4.97 -20.70
N ALA A 243 3.06 4.27 -19.58
CA ALA A 243 3.92 4.43 -18.40
C ALA A 243 5.38 4.04 -18.71
N CYS A 244 5.59 2.96 -19.46
CA CYS A 244 6.92 2.53 -19.90
C CYS A 244 7.61 3.59 -20.77
N ASP A 245 6.89 4.16 -21.71
CA ASP A 245 7.42 5.19 -22.61
C ASP A 245 7.86 6.45 -21.87
N ILE A 246 7.05 6.90 -20.88
CA ILE A 246 7.39 8.05 -20.04
C ILE A 246 8.65 7.78 -19.22
N VAL A 247 8.71 6.63 -18.53
CA VAL A 247 9.84 6.27 -17.65
C VAL A 247 11.12 6.04 -18.47
N ASN A 248 11.05 5.28 -19.56
CA ASN A 248 12.20 4.97 -20.39
C ASN A 248 12.76 6.20 -21.08
N LYS A 249 11.89 7.13 -21.52
CA LYS A 249 12.30 8.42 -22.08
C LYS A 249 13.07 9.26 -21.05
N ALA A 250 12.61 9.32 -19.82
CA ALA A 250 13.32 10.03 -18.75
C ALA A 250 14.72 9.44 -18.52
N LYS A 251 14.84 8.10 -18.47
CA LYS A 251 16.13 7.42 -18.31
C LYS A 251 17.08 7.75 -19.46
N THR A 252 16.61 7.68 -20.70
CA THR A 252 17.40 8.02 -21.90
C THR A 252 17.86 9.48 -21.88
N SER A 253 17.00 10.37 -21.39
CA SER A 253 17.29 11.82 -21.29
C SER A 253 18.05 12.18 -20.01
N LYS A 254 18.48 11.20 -19.21
CA LYS A 254 19.20 11.40 -17.95
C LYS A 254 18.44 12.26 -16.94
N LYS A 255 17.12 12.14 -16.95
CA LYS A 255 16.22 12.74 -15.98
C LYS A 255 15.98 11.77 -14.83
N LYS A 256 15.61 12.31 -13.64
CA LYS A 256 15.32 11.50 -12.47
C LYS A 256 14.00 10.76 -12.63
N VAL A 257 13.99 9.51 -12.19
CA VAL A 257 12.79 8.72 -12.00
C VAL A 257 12.61 8.48 -10.50
N CYS A 258 11.54 9.00 -9.94
CA CYS A 258 11.20 8.88 -8.53
C CYS A 258 9.99 7.96 -8.35
N CYS A 259 10.16 6.87 -7.60
CA CYS A 259 9.05 6.04 -7.17
C CYS A 259 8.32 6.67 -6.00
N ILE A 260 7.02 6.92 -6.17
CA ILE A 260 6.15 7.33 -5.08
C ILE A 260 5.57 6.09 -4.42
N GLY A 261 6.21 5.70 -3.32
CA GLY A 261 5.88 4.53 -2.53
C GLY A 261 6.64 3.26 -2.88
N THR A 262 6.71 2.38 -1.91
CA THR A 262 7.32 1.05 -2.02
C THR A 262 6.58 0.16 -3.02
N THR A 263 5.27 0.37 -3.19
CA THR A 263 4.44 -0.37 -4.15
C THR A 263 4.79 -0.01 -5.60
N SER A 264 5.00 1.27 -5.91
CA SER A 264 5.48 1.70 -7.22
C SER A 264 6.87 1.16 -7.51
N MET A 265 7.76 1.16 -6.51
CA MET A 265 9.10 0.57 -6.64
C MET A 265 9.03 -0.92 -6.95
N ARG A 266 8.21 -1.67 -6.21
CA ARG A 266 8.05 -3.11 -6.40
C ARG A 266 7.45 -3.43 -7.78
N ALA A 267 6.45 -2.67 -8.22
CA ALA A 267 5.86 -2.83 -9.54
C ALA A 267 6.91 -2.63 -10.65
N MET A 268 7.67 -1.54 -10.59
CA MET A 268 8.71 -1.26 -11.60
C MET A 268 9.80 -2.33 -11.61
N GLU A 269 10.36 -2.69 -10.45
CA GLU A 269 11.41 -3.71 -10.35
C GLU A 269 10.92 -5.13 -10.70
N SER A 270 9.61 -5.36 -10.73
CA SER A 270 9.00 -6.61 -11.19
C SER A 270 8.90 -6.72 -12.71
N SER A 271 9.00 -5.61 -13.44
CA SER A 271 8.81 -5.56 -14.90
C SER A 271 10.02 -4.97 -15.67
N VAL A 272 11.19 -5.02 -15.06
CA VAL A 272 12.43 -4.53 -15.68
C VAL A 272 13.05 -5.60 -16.55
N SER A 273 13.49 -5.22 -17.77
CA SER A 273 14.29 -6.06 -18.64
C SER A 273 15.75 -6.17 -18.18
N SER A 274 16.49 -7.13 -18.73
CA SER A 274 17.94 -7.24 -18.54
C SER A 274 18.71 -6.00 -19.02
N GLN A 275 18.12 -5.22 -19.91
CA GLN A 275 18.67 -3.96 -20.42
C GLN A 275 18.31 -2.75 -19.57
N ARG A 276 17.72 -2.96 -18.40
CA ARG A 276 17.28 -1.91 -17.46
C ARG A 276 16.24 -0.96 -18.06
N THR A 277 15.35 -1.49 -18.89
CA THR A 277 14.17 -0.79 -19.40
C THR A 277 12.90 -1.33 -18.76
N LEU A 278 11.93 -0.46 -18.56
CA LEU A 278 10.61 -0.86 -18.07
C LEU A 278 9.79 -1.44 -19.22
N ASN A 279 9.15 -2.58 -18.98
CA ASN A 279 8.28 -3.25 -19.97
C ASN A 279 6.83 -3.23 -19.50
N PRO A 280 5.87 -3.21 -20.46
CA PRO A 280 4.46 -3.42 -20.13
C PRO A 280 4.25 -4.76 -19.45
N TYR A 281 3.33 -4.80 -18.53
CA TYR A 281 3.05 -6.01 -17.76
C TYR A 281 1.59 -6.05 -17.28
N VAL A 282 0.99 -7.22 -17.35
CA VAL A 282 -0.28 -7.56 -16.71
C VAL A 282 -0.12 -8.91 -16.04
N GLY A 283 -0.29 -8.96 -14.74
CA GLY A 283 -0.15 -10.22 -14.00
C GLY A 283 0.10 -9.99 -12.51
N TRP A 284 0.87 -10.89 -11.91
CA TRP A 284 1.08 -10.96 -10.47
C TRP A 284 2.55 -10.80 -10.13
N THR A 285 2.83 -10.17 -8.99
CA THR A 285 4.17 -10.08 -8.42
C THR A 285 4.18 -10.53 -6.98
N ASN A 286 5.16 -11.36 -6.62
CA ASN A 286 5.52 -11.71 -5.26
C ASN A 286 6.96 -11.28 -4.93
N LYS A 287 7.45 -10.27 -5.63
CA LYS A 287 8.83 -9.81 -5.50
C LYS A 287 9.10 -9.28 -4.11
N PHE A 288 10.09 -9.85 -3.45
CA PHE A 288 10.60 -9.42 -2.16
C PHE A 288 11.97 -8.75 -2.36
N ILE A 289 12.05 -7.46 -2.04
CA ILE A 289 13.27 -6.66 -2.18
C ILE A 289 13.88 -6.43 -0.80
N TYR A 290 15.08 -6.94 -0.59
CA TYR A 290 15.87 -6.78 0.62
C TYR A 290 17.37 -6.72 0.28
N PRO A 291 18.24 -6.18 1.14
CA PRO A 291 19.66 -6.05 0.85
C PRO A 291 20.40 -7.40 0.76
N PRO A 292 21.37 -7.54 -0.16
CA PRO A 292 21.73 -6.58 -1.21
C PRO A 292 20.80 -6.67 -2.42
N TYR A 293 20.46 -5.54 -3.01
CA TYR A 293 19.62 -5.46 -4.21
C TYR A 293 20.11 -4.34 -5.13
N ASP A 294 20.24 -4.61 -6.42
CA ASP A 294 20.62 -3.63 -7.45
C ASP A 294 19.36 -3.10 -8.15
N PHE A 295 18.97 -1.89 -7.82
CA PHE A 295 17.82 -1.23 -8.41
C PHE A 295 18.11 -0.79 -9.85
N SER A 296 17.16 -1.05 -10.76
CA SER A 296 17.40 -0.92 -12.18
C SER A 296 16.99 0.44 -12.76
N ILE A 297 15.94 1.07 -12.22
CA ILE A 297 15.31 2.24 -12.86
C ILE A 297 15.29 3.45 -11.95
N ALA A 298 14.79 3.31 -10.73
CA ALA A 298 14.54 4.44 -9.84
C ALA A 298 15.84 5.12 -9.39
N ASP A 299 15.85 6.44 -9.50
CA ASP A 299 16.92 7.31 -9.00
C ASP A 299 16.63 7.80 -7.59
N CYS A 300 15.36 7.92 -7.24
CA CYS A 300 14.90 8.34 -5.93
C CYS A 300 13.57 7.66 -5.56
N MET A 301 13.23 7.72 -4.27
CA MET A 301 12.01 7.11 -3.74
C MET A 301 11.40 8.00 -2.65
N VAL A 302 10.08 8.14 -2.69
CA VAL A 302 9.28 8.67 -1.58
C VAL A 302 8.64 7.50 -0.85
N THR A 303 8.73 7.48 0.47
CA THR A 303 8.12 6.45 1.30
C THR A 303 7.71 6.99 2.66
N ASN A 304 6.79 6.30 3.34
CA ASN A 304 6.52 6.55 4.76
C ASN A 304 7.62 5.93 5.63
N PHE A 305 7.61 6.25 6.92
CA PHE A 305 8.41 5.53 7.91
C PHE A 305 7.71 4.21 8.28
N HIS A 306 8.45 3.12 8.22
CA HIS A 306 7.94 1.77 8.39
C HIS A 306 8.26 1.18 9.76
N THR A 307 7.49 0.18 10.17
CA THR A 307 7.66 -0.51 11.44
C THR A 307 8.86 -1.46 11.42
N PRO A 308 9.41 -1.80 12.61
CA PRO A 308 10.48 -2.80 12.73
C PRO A 308 10.11 -4.12 12.05
N LYS A 309 11.10 -4.78 11.47
CA LYS A 309 10.99 -6.11 10.84
C LYS A 309 9.99 -6.21 9.67
N SER A 310 9.54 -5.09 9.12
CA SER A 310 8.66 -5.08 7.95
C SER A 310 9.44 -5.27 6.65
N THR A 311 8.78 -5.90 5.66
CA THR A 311 9.34 -6.01 4.30
C THR A 311 9.60 -4.64 3.67
N LEU A 312 8.81 -3.64 4.05
CA LEU A 312 8.94 -2.27 3.56
C LEU A 312 10.22 -1.59 4.08
N LEU A 313 10.55 -1.78 5.36
CA LEU A 313 11.82 -1.31 5.92
C LEU A 313 13.03 -1.95 5.23
N MET A 314 12.92 -3.22 4.88
CA MET A 314 13.98 -3.93 4.15
C MET A 314 14.20 -3.36 2.76
N MET A 315 13.14 -2.97 2.05
CA MET A 315 13.27 -2.28 0.75
C MET A 315 13.93 -0.92 0.91
N VAL A 316 13.55 -0.13 1.91
CA VAL A 316 14.19 1.16 2.22
C VAL A 316 15.68 0.95 2.50
N SER A 317 16.03 -0.03 3.31
CA SER A 317 17.41 -0.39 3.61
C SER A 317 18.19 -0.82 2.36
N ALA A 318 17.55 -1.60 1.47
CA ALA A 318 18.15 -1.99 0.21
C ALA A 318 18.44 -0.78 -0.70
N PHE A 319 17.57 0.22 -0.67
CA PHE A 319 17.67 1.40 -1.53
C PHE A 319 18.67 2.45 -1.01
N CYS A 320 18.67 2.76 0.28
CA CYS A 320 19.53 3.80 0.83
C CYS A 320 20.82 3.28 1.50
N GLY A 321 20.93 1.98 1.72
CA GLY A 321 21.98 1.38 2.54
C GLY A 321 21.56 1.21 3.99
N HIS A 322 22.00 0.12 4.61
CA HIS A 322 21.55 -0.26 5.96
C HIS A 322 21.97 0.75 7.03
N ASP A 323 23.20 1.23 7.01
CA ASP A 323 23.71 2.16 8.02
C ASP A 323 23.03 3.53 7.92
N LEU A 324 22.80 4.01 6.70
CA LEU A 324 22.10 5.27 6.47
C LEU A 324 20.61 5.17 6.86
N MET A 325 19.97 4.04 6.58
CA MET A 325 18.61 3.77 7.04
C MET A 325 18.52 3.82 8.57
N LYS A 326 19.44 3.14 9.27
CA LYS A 326 19.48 3.16 10.74
C LYS A 326 19.68 4.57 11.29
N LYS A 327 20.60 5.34 10.71
CA LYS A 327 20.83 6.74 11.08
C LYS A 327 19.58 7.58 10.89
N ALA A 328 18.92 7.47 9.73
CA ALA A 328 17.71 8.23 9.41
C ALA A 328 16.54 7.89 10.36
N TYR A 329 16.35 6.61 10.67
CA TYR A 329 15.29 6.16 11.57
C TYR A 329 15.56 6.57 13.03
N ALA A 330 16.81 6.52 13.49
CA ALA A 330 17.17 7.02 14.82
C ALA A 330 16.89 8.53 14.94
N GLU A 331 17.26 9.30 13.93
CA GLU A 331 16.98 10.74 13.87
C GLU A 331 15.47 11.04 13.77
N ALA A 332 14.72 10.24 13.02
CA ALA A 332 13.28 10.37 12.94
C ALA A 332 12.59 10.18 14.29
N ILE A 333 13.02 9.20 15.07
CA ILE A 333 12.49 8.95 16.43
C ILE A 333 12.87 10.11 17.37
N GLU A 334 14.13 10.56 17.36
CA GLU A 334 14.60 11.70 18.15
C GLU A 334 13.82 12.99 17.83
N GLN A 335 13.59 13.24 16.54
CA GLN A 335 12.86 14.41 16.04
C GLN A 335 11.33 14.24 16.09
N LYS A 336 10.83 13.12 16.64
CA LYS A 336 9.42 12.81 16.79
C LYS A 336 8.62 12.83 15.48
N TYR A 337 9.20 12.29 14.43
CA TYR A 337 8.45 11.99 13.21
C TYR A 337 7.36 10.97 13.50
N LYS A 338 6.25 11.07 12.78
CA LYS A 338 5.16 10.11 12.85
C LYS A 338 5.38 8.96 11.88
N PHE A 339 5.06 7.77 12.32
CA PHE A 339 5.30 6.51 11.63
C PHE A 339 4.02 5.91 11.07
N TYR A 340 4.19 5.01 10.11
CA TYR A 340 3.17 4.17 9.49
C TYR A 340 2.30 4.91 8.46
N SER A 341 1.05 4.44 8.22
CA SER A 341 0.22 4.82 7.07
C SER A 341 -0.15 6.30 7.03
N TYR A 342 -0.49 6.89 8.17
CA TYR A 342 -0.82 8.31 8.30
C TYR A 342 0.35 9.16 8.80
N GLY A 343 1.54 8.56 8.87
CA GLY A 343 2.73 9.24 9.35
C GLY A 343 3.35 10.19 8.35
N ASP A 344 4.58 10.59 8.68
CA ASP A 344 5.40 11.47 7.85
C ASP A 344 6.12 10.72 6.73
N ALA A 345 6.85 11.42 5.89
CA ALA A 345 7.47 10.88 4.69
C ALA A 345 9.00 11.05 4.68
N MET A 346 9.65 10.18 3.91
CA MET A 346 11.05 10.29 3.50
C MET A 346 11.12 10.49 1.99
N LEU A 347 12.03 11.35 1.55
CA LEU A 347 12.54 11.41 0.19
C LEU A 347 13.99 10.91 0.21
N ILE A 348 14.26 9.83 -0.48
CA ILE A 348 15.62 9.23 -0.61
C ILE A 348 16.15 9.56 -2.00
N LEU A 349 17.20 10.39 -2.03
CA LEU A 349 17.86 10.90 -3.24
C LEU A 349 19.10 10.07 -3.60
#